data_a93af65bacdd26ebbe39eaa90b367085
#
_entry.id   a93af65bacdd26ebbe39eaa90b367085
#
_cell.length_a   1.000
_cell.length_b   1.000
_cell.length_c   1.000
_cell.angle_alpha   90.00
_cell.angle_beta   90.00
_cell.angle_gamma   90.00
#
_symmetry.space_group_name_H-M   'P 1'
#
loop_
_entity.id
_entity.type
_entity.pdbx_description
1 polymer ?
#
loop_
_entity_poly.entity_id
_entity_poly.type
_entity_poly.pdbx_seq_one_letter_code
_entity_poly.pdbx_strand_id
1 'polypeptide(L)'
;MSNRVTQSLLTLGAVFTALATLAGTNLITGDGGRGSVRPDLSRLNMARAVYDSEGGMGEAYYAYDGRVWARWETDFPEGDDNFSRRLGQITRINVAPKAASRLFTAADLGDFPMLYMSDPGYMVISNEEREAFGRYLANGGFVWVDDFWGDAEWQQFANVMRTVLPGREWRVLTPEHPIFHTVFDLEEMPQIPALPFASPGGSTAESPGAHKFPAGSMDTPQMRAWLDDDGRIMVLATHNTDVGDGWEREAYGDWYFETFSTRSYMVGVNVVVYAMTH
;
A
#
# COMPACT_ATOMS: atom_id res chain seq x y z
N MET A 1 2.43 59.35 -28.84
CA MET A 1 1.98 58.99 -27.47
C MET A 1 1.92 57.50 -27.41
N SER A 2 2.95 56.97 -27.10
CA SER A 2 3.70 56.55 -25.92
C SER A 2 3.33 55.16 -25.46
N ASN A 3 4.20 54.23 -25.85
CA ASN A 3 4.65 53.04 -25.12
C ASN A 3 4.39 53.07 -23.60
N ARG A 4 3.64 52.09 -23.13
CA ARG A 4 3.80 51.44 -21.81
C ARG A 4 2.78 50.31 -21.64
N VAL A 5 3.00 49.15 -22.24
CA VAL A 5 2.47 47.87 -21.77
C VAL A 5 3.35 46.75 -22.37
N THR A 6 4.55 46.57 -21.86
CA THR A 6 5.38 45.40 -22.17
C THR A 6 6.52 45.27 -21.14
N GLN A 7 6.18 45.17 -19.86
CA GLN A 7 7.16 44.81 -18.83
C GLN A 7 6.53 44.21 -17.56
N SER A 8 5.65 43.24 -17.68
CA SER A 8 5.14 42.54 -16.49
C SER A 8 4.84 41.02 -16.68
N LEU A 9 5.48 40.40 -17.68
CA LEU A 9 5.25 38.96 -17.95
C LEU A 9 6.51 38.09 -17.89
N LEU A 10 7.62 38.61 -17.34
CA LEU A 10 8.89 37.87 -17.28
C LEU A 10 9.37 37.52 -15.87
N THR A 11 8.61 37.80 -14.82
CA THR A 11 8.99 37.48 -13.43
C THR A 11 8.22 36.40 -12.75
N LEU A 12 7.22 35.79 -13.40
CA LEU A 12 6.48 34.63 -12.81
C LEU A 12 7.03 33.25 -13.23
N GLY A 13 7.91 33.21 -14.26
CA GLY A 13 8.46 31.95 -14.75
C GLY A 13 9.66 31.40 -13.97
N ALA A 14 10.32 32.24 -13.18
CA ALA A 14 11.57 31.87 -12.50
C ALA A 14 11.37 31.36 -11.05
N VAL A 15 10.18 31.57 -10.48
CA VAL A 15 9.90 31.13 -9.09
C VAL A 15 9.37 29.68 -9.05
N PHE A 16 8.74 29.20 -10.13
CA PHE A 16 8.22 27.82 -10.18
C PHE A 16 9.29 26.76 -10.46
N THR A 17 10.39 27.13 -11.13
CA THR A 17 11.50 26.17 -11.41
C THR A 17 12.46 25.97 -10.22
N ALA A 18 12.48 26.88 -9.26
CA ALA A 18 13.33 26.75 -8.08
C ALA A 18 12.67 25.96 -6.93
N LEU A 19 11.33 25.84 -6.90
CA LEU A 19 10.62 25.03 -5.91
C LEU A 19 10.56 23.53 -6.28
N ALA A 20 10.60 23.21 -7.57
CA ALA A 20 10.59 21.81 -8.01
C ALA A 20 11.94 21.10 -7.77
N THR A 21 13.06 21.83 -7.71
CA THR A 21 14.40 21.27 -7.44
C THR A 21 14.73 21.16 -5.96
N LEU A 22 13.98 21.82 -5.08
CA LEU A 22 14.16 21.70 -3.61
C LEU A 22 13.26 20.65 -2.98
N ALA A 23 12.17 20.26 -3.64
CA ALA A 23 11.33 19.16 -3.19
C ALA A 23 11.92 17.78 -3.48
N GLY A 24 12.76 17.65 -4.53
CA GLY A 24 13.33 16.37 -4.94
C GLY A 24 14.56 15.90 -4.15
N THR A 25 15.12 16.70 -3.25
CA THR A 25 16.33 16.33 -2.49
C THR A 25 16.13 16.18 -0.99
N ASN A 26 14.94 16.45 -0.46
CA ASN A 26 14.65 16.33 0.97
C ASN A 26 13.54 15.31 1.30
N LEU A 27 13.01 14.60 0.31
CA LEU A 27 11.93 13.60 0.54
C LEU A 27 12.42 12.17 0.72
N ILE A 28 13.71 11.89 0.51
CA ILE A 28 14.28 10.52 0.57
C ILE A 28 15.33 10.37 1.69
N THR A 29 15.38 11.23 2.68
CA THR A 29 16.19 11.01 3.88
C THR A 29 15.36 10.85 5.13
N GLY A 30 14.14 10.40 4.98
CA GLY A 30 13.27 10.17 6.12
C GLY A 30 12.82 8.72 6.15
N ASP A 31 13.06 8.09 7.21
CA ASP A 31 12.44 6.88 7.70
C ASP A 31 10.91 7.08 7.96
N GLY A 32 10.20 7.87 7.14
CA GLY A 32 8.77 8.15 7.26
C GLY A 32 8.31 8.64 8.65
N GLY A 33 9.20 9.23 9.44
CA GLY A 33 8.91 9.71 10.78
C GLY A 33 8.78 8.62 11.85
N ARG A 34 8.78 7.34 11.47
CA ARG A 34 8.73 6.19 12.39
C ARG A 34 9.83 5.16 12.18
N GLY A 35 10.81 5.43 11.34
CA GLY A 35 11.94 4.55 11.09
C GLY A 35 12.88 4.36 12.28
N SER A 36 12.85 5.25 13.26
CA SER A 36 13.63 5.13 14.48
C SER A 36 13.03 4.15 15.51
N VAL A 37 11.81 3.66 15.30
CA VAL A 37 11.18 2.67 16.18
C VAL A 37 11.88 1.33 16.00
N ARG A 38 12.65 0.92 17.01
CA ARG A 38 13.25 -0.42 17.04
C ARG A 38 12.16 -1.45 17.29
N PRO A 39 12.16 -2.58 16.55
CA PRO A 39 11.19 -3.62 16.77
C PRO A 39 11.41 -4.29 18.14
N ASP A 40 10.31 -4.56 18.83
CA ASP A 40 10.30 -5.44 20.00
C ASP A 40 10.15 -6.88 19.49
N LEU A 41 11.25 -7.63 19.42
CA LEU A 41 11.27 -8.99 18.85
C LEU A 41 10.43 -10.00 19.65
N SER A 42 9.89 -9.63 20.81
CA SER A 42 8.89 -10.44 21.53
C SER A 42 7.46 -10.28 20.97
N ARG A 43 7.27 -9.45 19.97
CA ARG A 43 5.99 -9.12 19.35
C ARG A 43 6.04 -9.34 17.85
N LEU A 44 4.87 -9.50 17.25
CA LEU A 44 4.72 -9.36 15.81
C LEU A 44 4.90 -7.87 15.46
N ASN A 45 5.95 -7.57 14.71
CA ASN A 45 6.21 -6.24 14.18
C ASN A 45 5.85 -6.23 12.69
N MET A 46 4.95 -5.33 12.30
CA MET A 46 4.67 -5.04 10.90
C MET A 46 5.30 -3.71 10.53
N ALA A 47 5.72 -3.57 9.29
CA ALA A 47 6.21 -2.29 8.79
C ALA A 47 5.54 -1.92 7.48
N ARG A 48 5.29 -0.62 7.30
CA ARG A 48 4.95 -0.04 6.02
C ARG A 48 6.21 0.02 5.16
N ALA A 49 6.17 -0.58 3.98
CA ALA A 49 7.27 -0.47 3.03
C ALA A 49 7.32 0.94 2.42
N VAL A 50 8.48 1.57 2.47
CA VAL A 50 8.74 2.87 1.85
C VAL A 50 9.34 2.62 0.47
N TYR A 51 8.75 3.18 -0.57
CA TYR A 51 9.18 3.03 -1.95
C TYR A 51 8.99 4.33 -2.73
N ASP A 52 9.69 4.47 -3.83
CA ASP A 52 9.54 5.57 -4.75
C ASP A 52 8.46 5.29 -5.80
N SER A 53 7.85 6.38 -6.30
CA SER A 53 6.85 6.33 -7.38
C SER A 53 7.27 7.23 -8.53
N GLU A 54 6.94 6.83 -9.76
CA GLU A 54 7.18 7.65 -10.95
C GLU A 54 6.13 8.73 -11.13
N GLY A 55 6.52 9.83 -11.76
CA GLY A 55 5.62 10.93 -12.11
C GLY A 55 5.64 12.09 -11.14
N GLY A 56 4.61 12.91 -11.20
CA GLY A 56 4.47 14.14 -10.43
C GLY A 56 3.23 14.15 -9.54
N MET A 57 2.65 15.35 -9.37
CA MET A 57 1.36 15.50 -8.68
C MET A 57 0.24 14.77 -9.43
N GLY A 58 -0.56 14.00 -8.71
CA GLY A 58 -1.60 13.12 -9.26
C GLY A 58 -1.10 11.72 -9.63
N GLU A 59 0.22 11.50 -9.61
CA GLU A 59 0.89 10.21 -9.90
C GLU A 59 1.71 9.77 -8.68
N ALA A 60 2.96 10.19 -8.55
CA ALA A 60 3.82 9.87 -7.41
C ALA A 60 3.37 10.53 -6.10
N TYR A 61 2.68 11.65 -6.21
CA TYR A 61 2.22 12.45 -5.08
C TYR A 61 0.78 12.89 -5.27
N TYR A 62 0.04 13.02 -4.18
CA TYR A 62 -1.30 13.61 -4.19
C TYR A 62 -1.48 14.60 -3.04
N ALA A 63 -2.43 15.53 -3.19
CA ALA A 63 -2.76 16.52 -2.17
C ALA A 63 -4.07 16.11 -1.48
N TYR A 64 -4.01 15.95 -0.18
CA TYR A 64 -5.18 15.64 0.64
C TYR A 64 -5.05 16.31 2.01
N ASP A 65 -6.14 16.89 2.49
CA ASP A 65 -6.23 17.58 3.79
C ASP A 65 -5.09 18.60 4.06
N GLY A 66 -4.76 19.40 3.02
CA GLY A 66 -3.75 20.45 3.10
C GLY A 66 -2.29 19.98 3.14
N ARG A 67 -2.04 18.70 2.96
CA ARG A 67 -0.72 18.07 2.89
C ARG A 67 -0.50 17.42 1.52
N VAL A 68 0.77 17.34 1.11
CA VAL A 68 1.21 16.48 -0.01
C VAL A 68 1.68 15.15 0.56
N TRP A 69 1.17 14.07 -0.01
CA TRP A 69 1.44 12.70 0.38
C TRP A 69 2.22 11.99 -0.73
N ALA A 70 3.19 11.17 -0.38
CA ALA A 70 3.75 10.17 -1.29
C ALA A 70 2.85 8.93 -1.30
N ARG A 71 2.82 8.18 -2.41
CA ARG A 71 1.94 7.00 -2.53
C ARG A 71 2.13 5.96 -1.42
N TRP A 72 3.35 5.67 -1.01
CA TRP A 72 3.59 4.74 0.10
C TRP A 72 2.99 5.19 1.45
N GLU A 73 2.72 6.51 1.61
CA GLU A 73 2.16 7.07 2.85
C GLU A 73 0.62 6.95 2.93
N THR A 74 -0.05 6.49 1.86
CA THR A 74 -1.52 6.33 1.85
C THR A 74 -1.96 5.52 3.06
N ASP A 75 -2.91 6.06 3.86
CA ASP A 75 -3.44 5.54 5.13
C ASP A 75 -2.43 5.41 6.29
N PHE A 76 -1.17 5.73 6.06
CA PHE A 76 -0.15 5.61 7.09
C PHE A 76 -0.03 6.88 7.94
N PRO A 77 0.06 6.79 9.24
CA PRO A 77 0.18 5.56 10.05
C PRO A 77 -1.15 5.06 10.64
N GLU A 78 -2.27 5.72 10.36
CA GLU A 78 -3.52 5.49 11.09
C GLU A 78 -4.11 4.12 10.78
N GLY A 79 -4.15 3.71 9.51
CA GLY A 79 -4.62 2.40 9.09
C GLY A 79 -3.80 1.28 9.73
N ASP A 80 -2.47 1.36 9.65
CA ASP A 80 -1.56 0.35 10.25
C ASP A 80 -1.68 0.26 11.78
N ASP A 81 -1.80 1.41 12.46
CA ASP A 81 -1.95 1.45 13.92
C ASP A 81 -3.30 0.88 14.36
N ASN A 82 -4.38 1.20 13.63
CA ASN A 82 -5.71 0.67 13.88
C ASN A 82 -5.74 -0.84 13.66
N PHE A 83 -5.16 -1.30 12.55
CA PHE A 83 -5.06 -2.72 12.26
C PHE A 83 -4.27 -3.46 13.36
N SER A 84 -3.09 -2.97 13.72
CA SER A 84 -2.26 -3.58 14.78
C SER A 84 -3.01 -3.69 16.10
N ARG A 85 -3.72 -2.64 16.50
CA ARG A 85 -4.56 -2.62 17.70
C ARG A 85 -5.67 -3.66 17.64
N ARG A 86 -6.43 -3.70 16.54
CA ARG A 86 -7.55 -4.64 16.35
C ARG A 86 -7.08 -6.07 16.26
N LEU A 87 -6.00 -6.34 15.55
CA LEU A 87 -5.40 -7.67 15.45
C LEU A 87 -5.08 -8.23 16.85
N GLY A 88 -4.48 -7.42 17.72
CA GLY A 88 -4.19 -7.81 19.10
C GLY A 88 -5.43 -7.98 19.98
N GLN A 89 -6.58 -7.32 19.65
CA GLN A 89 -7.85 -7.47 20.35
C GLN A 89 -8.65 -8.70 19.88
N ILE A 90 -8.61 -8.98 18.57
CA ILE A 90 -9.40 -10.08 17.97
C ILE A 90 -8.69 -11.41 18.16
N THR A 91 -7.36 -11.41 18.19
CA THR A 91 -6.54 -12.61 18.31
C THR A 91 -5.78 -12.65 19.63
N ARG A 92 -4.98 -13.72 19.83
CA ARG A 92 -4.00 -13.78 20.93
C ARG A 92 -2.59 -13.41 20.49
N ILE A 93 -2.43 -12.86 19.31
CA ILE A 93 -1.12 -12.45 18.79
C ILE A 93 -0.66 -11.23 19.58
N ASN A 94 0.55 -11.30 20.12
CA ASN A 94 1.20 -10.17 20.76
C ASN A 94 1.77 -9.25 19.69
N VAL A 95 1.00 -8.24 19.27
CA VAL A 95 1.34 -7.31 18.18
C VAL A 95 1.97 -6.05 18.74
N ALA A 96 2.96 -5.50 18.06
CA ALA A 96 3.46 -4.15 18.33
C ALA A 96 2.34 -3.13 18.04
N PRO A 97 2.02 -2.22 18.98
CA PRO A 97 0.83 -1.36 18.85
C PRO A 97 0.99 -0.23 17.83
N LYS A 98 2.20 -0.04 17.31
CA LYS A 98 2.57 1.00 16.36
C LYS A 98 3.36 0.37 15.23
N ALA A 99 2.89 0.58 14.01
CA ALA A 99 3.63 0.18 12.84
C ALA A 99 4.86 1.08 12.62
N ALA A 100 5.93 0.49 12.17
CA ALA A 100 7.11 1.21 11.68
C ALA A 100 6.99 1.47 10.17
N SER A 101 7.87 2.30 9.60
CA SER A 101 8.10 2.36 8.16
C SER A 101 9.55 1.97 7.86
N ARG A 102 9.77 1.24 6.75
CA ARG A 102 11.11 0.77 6.37
C ARG A 102 11.32 0.82 4.87
N LEU A 103 12.49 1.31 4.48
CA LEU A 103 13.03 1.10 3.14
C LEU A 103 13.40 -0.37 2.95
N PHE A 104 13.34 -0.89 1.73
CA PHE A 104 13.83 -2.25 1.44
C PHE A 104 15.31 -2.43 1.77
N THR A 105 16.08 -1.34 1.74
CA THR A 105 17.52 -1.33 2.07
C THR A 105 17.82 -1.16 3.57
N ALA A 106 16.81 -1.04 4.44
CA ALA A 106 17.01 -0.87 5.87
C ALA A 106 17.76 -2.07 6.47
N ALA A 107 18.75 -1.79 7.31
CA ALA A 107 19.60 -2.83 7.88
C ALA A 107 18.84 -3.78 8.84
N ASP A 108 17.75 -3.30 9.44
CA ASP A 108 16.88 -4.04 10.35
C ASP A 108 15.61 -4.59 9.68
N LEU A 109 15.53 -4.59 8.33
CA LEU A 109 14.35 -5.06 7.62
C LEU A 109 13.97 -6.50 7.98
N GLY A 110 14.97 -7.35 8.23
CA GLY A 110 14.75 -8.74 8.63
C GLY A 110 14.08 -8.94 10.00
N ASP A 111 14.01 -7.88 10.82
CA ASP A 111 13.31 -7.90 12.11
C ASP A 111 11.78 -7.71 11.95
N PHE A 112 11.33 -7.43 10.73
CA PHE A 112 9.92 -7.29 10.36
C PHE A 112 9.50 -8.45 9.46
N PRO A 113 8.82 -9.47 10.00
CA PRO A 113 8.43 -10.64 9.20
C PRO A 113 7.38 -10.31 8.13
N MET A 114 6.69 -9.20 8.29
CA MET A 114 5.65 -8.74 7.38
C MET A 114 5.80 -7.26 7.04
N LEU A 115 5.75 -6.96 5.75
CA LEU A 115 5.63 -5.60 5.22
C LEU A 115 4.23 -5.41 4.61
N TYR A 116 3.68 -4.20 4.78
CA TYR A 116 2.48 -3.75 4.09
C TYR A 116 2.82 -2.63 3.13
N MET A 117 2.26 -2.67 1.93
CA MET A 117 2.41 -1.67 0.88
C MET A 117 1.03 -1.23 0.43
N SER A 118 0.77 0.06 0.42
CA SER A 118 -0.42 0.68 -0.16
C SER A 118 -0.07 1.40 -1.45
N ASP A 119 -0.97 1.44 -2.41
CA ASP A 119 -0.96 2.24 -3.64
C ASP A 119 0.30 2.07 -4.56
N PRO A 120 0.75 0.83 -4.83
CA PRO A 120 1.99 0.56 -5.56
C PRO A 120 1.86 0.73 -7.09
N GLY A 121 0.71 1.22 -7.58
CA GLY A 121 0.42 1.34 -9.01
C GLY A 121 1.38 2.25 -9.78
N TYR A 122 2.13 3.09 -9.05
CA TYR A 122 3.14 4.00 -9.61
C TYR A 122 4.57 3.65 -9.18
N MET A 123 4.74 2.52 -8.49
CA MET A 123 6.02 2.13 -7.92
C MET A 123 7.13 2.05 -8.96
N VAL A 124 8.31 2.59 -8.59
CA VAL A 124 9.58 2.35 -9.24
C VAL A 124 10.58 1.83 -8.22
N ILE A 125 11.61 1.14 -8.69
CA ILE A 125 12.59 0.50 -7.80
C ILE A 125 14.01 0.63 -8.37
N SER A 126 14.95 1.03 -7.54
CA SER A 126 16.37 1.02 -7.86
C SER A 126 16.93 -0.41 -7.88
N ASN A 127 18.13 -0.58 -8.44
CA ASN A 127 18.80 -1.89 -8.43
C ASN A 127 19.10 -2.38 -7.01
N GLU A 128 19.48 -1.47 -6.12
CA GLU A 128 19.80 -1.79 -4.72
C GLU A 128 18.55 -2.26 -3.95
N GLU A 129 17.45 -1.53 -4.10
CA GLU A 129 16.17 -1.90 -3.47
C GLU A 129 15.62 -3.20 -4.03
N ARG A 130 15.70 -3.40 -5.35
CA ARG A 130 15.29 -4.66 -6.00
C ARG A 130 16.01 -5.87 -5.41
N GLU A 131 17.34 -5.77 -5.26
CA GLU A 131 18.14 -6.85 -4.66
C GLU A 131 17.83 -7.06 -3.18
N ALA A 132 17.63 -5.96 -2.45
CA ALA A 132 17.26 -6.01 -1.03
C ALA A 132 15.87 -6.63 -0.83
N PHE A 133 14.90 -6.23 -1.66
CA PHE A 133 13.55 -6.78 -1.64
C PHE A 133 13.56 -8.29 -1.98
N GLY A 134 14.28 -8.68 -3.04
CA GLY A 134 14.43 -10.10 -3.39
C GLY A 134 15.07 -10.93 -2.27
N ARG A 135 16.11 -10.41 -1.60
CA ARG A 135 16.73 -11.06 -0.44
C ARG A 135 15.77 -11.18 0.75
N TYR A 136 14.99 -10.13 1.03
CA TYR A 136 13.98 -10.17 2.10
C TYR A 136 12.96 -11.29 1.88
N LEU A 137 12.41 -11.41 0.67
CA LEU A 137 11.46 -12.46 0.31
C LEU A 137 12.10 -13.86 0.37
N ALA A 138 13.33 -14.01 -0.13
CA ALA A 138 14.07 -15.28 -0.10
C ALA A 138 14.40 -15.75 1.33
N ASN A 139 14.55 -14.81 2.28
CA ASN A 139 14.81 -15.11 3.68
C ASN A 139 13.53 -15.32 4.53
N GLY A 140 12.38 -15.51 3.88
CA GLY A 140 11.12 -15.80 4.58
C GLY A 140 10.22 -14.61 4.82
N GLY A 141 10.60 -13.40 4.37
CA GLY A 141 9.75 -12.22 4.46
C GLY A 141 8.44 -12.39 3.68
N PHE A 142 7.39 -11.78 4.19
CA PHE A 142 6.07 -11.72 3.56
C PHE A 142 5.73 -10.26 3.25
N VAL A 143 5.23 -9.99 2.05
CA VAL A 143 4.77 -8.65 1.66
C VAL A 143 3.31 -8.70 1.26
N TRP A 144 2.50 -7.89 1.89
CA TRP A 144 1.11 -7.67 1.51
C TRP A 144 0.99 -6.31 0.81
N VAL A 145 0.42 -6.35 -0.38
CA VAL A 145 0.28 -5.20 -1.29
C VAL A 145 -1.20 -4.94 -1.50
N ASP A 146 -1.63 -3.70 -1.37
CA ASP A 146 -3.05 -3.31 -1.36
C ASP A 146 -3.27 -1.95 -2.03
N ASP A 147 -4.52 -1.58 -2.23
CA ASP A 147 -4.96 -0.28 -2.70
C ASP A 147 -4.35 0.12 -4.04
N PHE A 148 -4.61 -0.67 -5.07
CA PHE A 148 -4.31 -0.32 -6.45
C PHE A 148 -5.34 -0.95 -7.40
N TRP A 149 -5.61 -0.25 -8.51
CA TRP A 149 -6.82 -0.45 -9.25
C TRP A 149 -6.59 -0.52 -10.76
N GLY A 150 -7.32 -1.43 -11.39
CA GLY A 150 -7.29 -1.59 -12.84
C GLY A 150 -6.01 -2.22 -13.38
N ASP A 151 -6.01 -2.47 -14.69
CA ASP A 151 -4.93 -3.24 -15.33
C ASP A 151 -3.61 -2.48 -15.42
N ALA A 152 -3.66 -1.15 -15.54
CA ALA A 152 -2.44 -0.37 -15.73
C ALA A 152 -1.58 -0.33 -14.46
N GLU A 153 -2.19 -0.11 -13.29
CA GLU A 153 -1.49 -0.13 -12.01
C GLU A 153 -1.01 -1.54 -11.67
N TRP A 154 -1.85 -2.54 -11.95
CA TRP A 154 -1.43 -3.93 -11.85
C TRP A 154 -0.19 -4.23 -12.71
N GLN A 155 -0.18 -3.82 -13.98
CA GLN A 155 0.95 -4.08 -14.88
C GLN A 155 2.21 -3.36 -14.41
N GLN A 156 2.11 -2.13 -13.90
CA GLN A 156 3.25 -1.41 -13.33
C GLN A 156 3.88 -2.22 -12.18
N PHE A 157 3.07 -2.60 -11.21
CA PHE A 157 3.54 -3.40 -10.08
C PHE A 157 4.08 -4.78 -10.51
N ALA A 158 3.36 -5.49 -11.38
CA ALA A 158 3.81 -6.80 -11.89
C ALA A 158 5.13 -6.71 -12.67
N ASN A 159 5.38 -5.60 -13.39
CA ASN A 159 6.66 -5.37 -14.07
C ASN A 159 7.81 -5.20 -13.06
N VAL A 160 7.58 -4.47 -11.96
CA VAL A 160 8.56 -4.38 -10.86
C VAL A 160 8.82 -5.78 -10.30
N MET A 161 7.78 -6.53 -10.00
CA MET A 161 7.91 -7.88 -9.41
C MET A 161 8.65 -8.87 -10.31
N ARG A 162 8.51 -8.78 -11.64
CA ARG A 162 9.33 -9.60 -12.56
C ARG A 162 10.82 -9.36 -12.42
N THR A 163 11.21 -8.16 -12.00
CA THR A 163 12.63 -7.83 -11.74
C THR A 163 13.09 -8.26 -10.35
N VAL A 164 12.20 -8.26 -9.37
CA VAL A 164 12.46 -8.70 -7.98
C VAL A 164 12.50 -10.22 -7.87
N LEU A 165 11.56 -10.89 -8.54
CA LEU A 165 11.38 -12.34 -8.54
C LEU A 165 11.48 -12.92 -9.97
N PRO A 166 12.66 -12.88 -10.61
CA PRO A 166 12.82 -13.35 -11.98
C PRO A 166 12.44 -14.83 -12.10
N GLY A 167 11.61 -15.12 -13.12
CA GLY A 167 11.14 -16.49 -13.38
C GLY A 167 9.95 -16.95 -12.54
N ARG A 168 9.42 -16.11 -11.67
CA ARG A 168 8.19 -16.39 -10.93
C ARG A 168 7.02 -15.58 -11.48
N GLU A 169 5.90 -16.28 -11.69
CA GLU A 169 4.65 -15.65 -12.13
C GLU A 169 3.65 -15.65 -10.97
N TRP A 170 2.80 -14.63 -10.96
CA TRP A 170 1.69 -14.56 -10.01
C TRP A 170 0.53 -15.49 -10.42
N ARG A 171 -0.28 -15.82 -9.45
CA ARG A 171 -1.54 -16.55 -9.68
C ARG A 171 -2.67 -15.94 -8.85
N VAL A 172 -3.89 -16.07 -9.34
CA VAL A 172 -5.09 -15.70 -8.58
C VAL A 172 -5.30 -16.76 -7.51
N LEU A 173 -5.57 -16.32 -6.29
CA LEU A 173 -6.08 -17.17 -5.21
C LEU A 173 -7.60 -17.10 -5.23
N THR A 174 -8.22 -18.25 -5.43
CA THR A 174 -9.69 -18.36 -5.41
C THR A 174 -10.20 -18.64 -3.98
N PRO A 175 -11.51 -18.46 -3.71
CA PRO A 175 -12.08 -18.71 -2.37
C PRO A 175 -11.80 -20.08 -1.78
N GLU A 176 -11.44 -21.09 -2.58
CA GLU A 176 -11.05 -22.41 -2.08
C GLU A 176 -9.65 -22.42 -1.43
N HIS A 177 -8.87 -21.35 -1.61
CA HIS A 177 -7.54 -21.25 -1.01
C HIS A 177 -7.65 -21.07 0.52
N PRO A 178 -6.83 -21.77 1.34
CA PRO A 178 -6.92 -21.73 2.81
C PRO A 178 -6.86 -20.32 3.41
N ILE A 179 -6.23 -19.35 2.76
CA ILE A 179 -6.15 -17.96 3.24
C ILE A 179 -7.53 -17.31 3.44
N PHE A 180 -8.53 -17.73 2.66
CA PHE A 180 -9.92 -17.25 2.80
C PHE A 180 -10.63 -17.80 4.03
N HIS A 181 -10.09 -18.87 4.66
CA HIS A 181 -10.73 -19.62 5.74
C HIS A 181 -9.83 -19.78 6.97
N THR A 182 -8.77 -19.00 7.09
CA THR A 182 -7.77 -19.19 8.16
C THR A 182 -8.36 -18.93 9.55
N VAL A 183 -9.14 -17.86 9.71
CA VAL A 183 -9.83 -17.48 10.96
C VAL A 183 -11.29 -17.18 10.67
N PHE A 184 -11.56 -16.43 9.64
CA PHE A 184 -12.88 -16.06 9.17
C PHE A 184 -13.16 -16.72 7.82
N ASP A 185 -14.38 -17.18 7.61
CA ASP A 185 -14.83 -17.69 6.32
C ASP A 185 -15.20 -16.52 5.41
N LEU A 186 -14.43 -16.33 4.35
CA LEU A 186 -14.65 -15.34 3.31
C LEU A 186 -15.09 -16.08 2.04
N GLU A 187 -16.32 -15.90 1.62
CA GLU A 187 -16.86 -16.52 0.40
C GLU A 187 -16.28 -15.90 -0.88
N GLU A 188 -15.79 -14.65 -0.78
CA GLU A 188 -15.19 -13.90 -1.86
C GLU A 188 -14.22 -12.85 -1.29
N MET A 189 -13.38 -12.27 -2.15
CA MET A 189 -12.58 -11.09 -1.77
C MET A 189 -13.52 -9.88 -1.67
N PRO A 190 -13.64 -9.22 -0.51
CA PRO A 190 -14.48 -8.04 -0.39
C PRO A 190 -13.84 -6.86 -1.14
N GLN A 191 -14.69 -6.05 -1.79
CA GLN A 191 -14.27 -4.77 -2.34
C GLN A 191 -14.54 -3.67 -1.34
N ILE A 192 -13.48 -3.01 -0.90
CA ILE A 192 -13.50 -1.87 0.01
C ILE A 192 -13.11 -0.65 -0.82
N PRO A 193 -13.94 0.37 -0.93
CA PRO A 193 -13.57 1.62 -1.58
C PRO A 193 -12.96 2.59 -0.57
N ALA A 194 -12.08 3.49 -1.03
CA ALA A 194 -11.72 4.66 -0.25
C ALA A 194 -12.98 5.49 0.08
N LEU A 195 -12.98 6.13 1.25
CA LEU A 195 -14.16 6.81 1.79
C LEU A 195 -14.84 7.79 0.82
N PRO A 196 -14.12 8.59 0.00
CA PRO A 196 -14.77 9.50 -0.95
C PRO A 196 -15.64 8.80 -2.01
N PHE A 197 -15.41 7.52 -2.24
CA PHE A 197 -16.16 6.70 -3.23
C PHE A 197 -17.22 5.83 -2.56
N ALA A 198 -17.21 5.71 -1.24
CA ALA A 198 -18.18 4.93 -0.48
C ALA A 198 -19.52 5.65 -0.40
N SER A 199 -20.61 4.97 -0.80
CA SER A 199 -21.97 5.46 -0.61
C SER A 199 -22.96 4.31 -0.45
N PRO A 200 -24.01 4.47 0.39
CA PRO A 200 -25.04 3.43 0.53
C PRO A 200 -25.70 3.07 -0.80
N GLY A 201 -25.57 1.80 -1.20
CA GLY A 201 -26.12 1.28 -2.46
C GLY A 201 -25.39 1.76 -3.73
N GLY A 202 -24.25 2.43 -3.58
CA GLY A 202 -23.37 2.83 -4.69
C GLY A 202 -22.45 1.71 -5.15
N SER A 203 -21.60 2.04 -6.14
CA SER A 203 -20.48 1.17 -6.53
C SER A 203 -19.47 1.10 -5.40
N THR A 204 -18.82 -0.05 -5.27
CA THR A 204 -17.66 -0.24 -4.40
C THR A 204 -16.34 -0.15 -5.16
N ALA A 205 -16.39 -0.05 -6.49
CA ALA A 205 -15.23 0.27 -7.31
C ALA A 205 -14.96 1.78 -7.27
N GLU A 206 -13.70 2.13 -7.20
CA GLU A 206 -13.28 3.53 -7.22
C GLU A 206 -13.47 4.17 -8.59
N SER A 207 -13.47 5.50 -8.63
CA SER A 207 -13.64 6.21 -9.90
C SER A 207 -12.39 6.05 -10.78
N PRO A 208 -12.57 5.74 -12.08
CA PRO A 208 -11.43 5.70 -13.01
C PRO A 208 -10.60 7.00 -13.05
N GLY A 209 -11.17 8.13 -12.68
CA GLY A 209 -10.46 9.41 -12.63
C GLY A 209 -9.50 9.55 -11.43
N ALA A 210 -9.60 8.69 -10.43
CA ALA A 210 -8.70 8.66 -9.29
C ALA A 210 -7.40 7.88 -9.59
N HIS A 211 -7.39 7.08 -10.66
CA HIS A 211 -6.32 6.16 -11.01
C HIS A 211 -5.63 6.52 -12.33
N LYS A 212 -4.42 6.01 -12.51
CA LYS A 212 -3.49 6.36 -13.59
C LYS A 212 -4.11 6.25 -14.98
N PHE A 213 -4.78 5.15 -15.24
CA PHE A 213 -5.48 4.92 -16.50
C PHE A 213 -6.68 4.03 -16.24
N PRO A 214 -7.86 4.40 -16.74
CA PRO A 214 -9.05 3.55 -16.66
C PRO A 214 -8.95 2.41 -17.68
N ALA A 215 -8.00 1.50 -17.48
CA ALA A 215 -7.84 0.31 -18.31
C ALA A 215 -8.24 -0.91 -17.49
N GLY A 216 -9.06 -1.77 -18.09
CA GLY A 216 -9.58 -2.97 -17.43
C GLY A 216 -10.72 -2.68 -16.46
N SER A 217 -11.25 -3.75 -15.87
CA SER A 217 -12.34 -3.67 -14.91
C SER A 217 -11.78 -3.42 -13.51
N MET A 218 -12.37 -2.46 -12.81
CA MET A 218 -12.16 -2.19 -11.39
C MET A 218 -13.26 -2.83 -10.53
N ASP A 219 -14.25 -3.49 -11.14
CA ASP A 219 -15.45 -3.98 -10.45
C ASP A 219 -15.22 -5.31 -9.72
N THR A 220 -14.09 -5.99 -9.99
CA THR A 220 -13.85 -7.31 -9.43
C THR A 220 -12.58 -7.29 -8.58
N PRO A 221 -12.71 -7.32 -7.26
CA PRO A 221 -11.56 -7.46 -6.36
C PRO A 221 -10.95 -8.85 -6.50
N GLN A 222 -9.63 -8.93 -6.42
CA GLN A 222 -8.89 -10.18 -6.55
C GLN A 222 -7.76 -10.28 -5.53
N MET A 223 -7.57 -11.47 -5.01
CA MET A 223 -6.38 -11.83 -4.26
C MET A 223 -5.41 -12.55 -5.19
N ARG A 224 -4.18 -12.04 -5.33
CA ARG A 224 -3.14 -12.57 -6.21
C ARG A 224 -1.87 -12.83 -5.41
N ALA A 225 -1.07 -13.82 -5.80
CA ALA A 225 0.13 -14.16 -5.05
C ALA A 225 1.29 -14.60 -5.92
N TRP A 226 2.52 -14.26 -5.49
CA TRP A 226 3.77 -14.89 -5.91
C TRP A 226 4.16 -15.91 -4.86
N LEU A 227 4.43 -17.12 -5.30
CA LEU A 227 4.77 -18.24 -4.43
C LEU A 227 6.25 -18.64 -4.59
N ASP A 228 6.86 -19.15 -3.52
CA ASP A 228 8.14 -19.84 -3.62
C ASP A 228 7.97 -21.29 -4.14
N ASP A 229 9.07 -22.05 -4.14
CA ASP A 229 9.08 -23.42 -4.68
C ASP A 229 8.32 -24.41 -3.80
N ASP A 230 8.16 -24.09 -2.51
CA ASP A 230 7.42 -24.89 -1.54
C ASP A 230 5.92 -24.51 -1.46
N GLY A 231 5.51 -23.49 -2.22
CA GLY A 231 4.13 -23.00 -2.27
C GLY A 231 3.79 -21.95 -1.21
N ARG A 232 4.79 -21.48 -0.44
CA ARG A 232 4.60 -20.37 0.51
C ARG A 232 4.35 -19.07 -0.25
N ILE A 233 3.41 -18.26 0.22
CA ILE A 233 3.17 -16.93 -0.33
C ILE A 233 4.33 -16.01 0.08
N MET A 234 5.03 -15.48 -0.90
CA MET A 234 6.07 -14.46 -0.74
C MET A 234 5.47 -13.06 -0.79
N VAL A 235 4.63 -12.81 -1.78
CA VAL A 235 3.92 -11.55 -1.99
C VAL A 235 2.46 -11.85 -2.22
N LEU A 236 1.61 -11.22 -1.43
CA LEU A 236 0.16 -11.21 -1.58
C LEU A 236 -0.27 -9.85 -2.10
N ALA A 237 -1.16 -9.80 -3.06
CA ALA A 237 -1.74 -8.57 -3.56
C ALA A 237 -3.27 -8.65 -3.50
N THR A 238 -3.87 -7.68 -2.85
CA THR A 238 -5.31 -7.42 -2.87
C THR A 238 -5.57 -6.30 -3.87
N HIS A 239 -6.01 -6.68 -5.07
CA HIS A 239 -6.15 -5.81 -6.22
C HIS A 239 -7.62 -5.43 -6.45
N ASN A 240 -7.90 -4.20 -6.88
CA ASN A 240 -9.23 -3.60 -7.02
C ASN A 240 -9.98 -3.52 -5.68
N THR A 241 -9.29 -3.20 -4.62
CA THR A 241 -9.84 -3.00 -3.28
C THR A 241 -8.85 -2.20 -2.46
N ASP A 242 -9.33 -1.47 -1.46
CA ASP A 242 -8.56 -0.69 -0.51
C ASP A 242 -8.87 -1.21 0.91
N VAL A 243 -8.16 -2.25 1.31
CA VAL A 243 -8.32 -2.85 2.64
C VAL A 243 -7.81 -1.88 3.72
N GLY A 244 -6.80 -1.06 3.39
CA GLY A 244 -6.19 -0.06 4.27
C GLY A 244 -7.16 1.02 4.71
N ASP A 245 -7.96 1.57 3.78
CA ASP A 245 -8.95 2.60 4.09
C ASP A 245 -10.04 2.06 5.05
N GLY A 246 -10.37 0.77 4.92
CA GLY A 246 -11.28 0.11 5.87
C GLY A 246 -10.77 0.12 7.31
N TRP A 247 -9.45 0.15 7.53
CA TRP A 247 -8.87 0.28 8.87
C TRP A 247 -8.70 1.75 9.27
N GLU A 248 -8.24 2.60 8.35
CA GLU A 248 -8.04 4.02 8.60
C GLU A 248 -9.35 4.69 9.02
N ARG A 249 -10.45 4.39 8.30
CA ARG A 249 -11.75 5.02 8.46
C ARG A 249 -12.69 4.28 9.42
N GLU A 250 -12.19 3.38 10.29
CA GLU A 250 -13.03 2.63 11.22
C GLU A 250 -13.92 3.52 12.12
N ALA A 251 -13.51 4.74 12.40
CA ALA A 251 -14.26 5.69 13.24
C ALA A 251 -15.21 6.61 12.46
N TYR A 252 -15.34 6.46 11.15
CA TYR A 252 -16.13 7.39 10.32
C TYR A 252 -17.65 7.30 10.56
N GLY A 253 -18.13 6.23 11.15
CA GLY A 253 -19.53 6.01 11.52
C GLY A 253 -19.94 4.55 11.33
N ASP A 254 -21.06 4.21 12.01
CA ASP A 254 -21.52 2.81 12.08
C ASP A 254 -21.71 2.18 10.71
N TRP A 255 -22.28 2.93 9.75
CA TRP A 255 -22.53 2.39 8.40
C TRP A 255 -21.22 1.97 7.71
N TYR A 256 -20.18 2.81 7.72
CA TYR A 256 -18.91 2.49 7.08
C TYR A 256 -18.22 1.34 7.81
N PHE A 257 -18.21 1.41 9.14
CA PHE A 257 -17.63 0.35 9.96
C PHE A 257 -18.28 -1.01 9.71
N GLU A 258 -19.61 -1.10 9.74
CA GLU A 258 -20.35 -2.34 9.54
C GLU A 258 -20.24 -2.88 8.11
N THR A 259 -20.22 -1.97 7.12
CA THR A 259 -20.20 -2.36 5.71
C THR A 259 -18.79 -2.74 5.22
N PHE A 260 -17.76 -1.96 5.60
CA PHE A 260 -16.42 -2.06 5.03
C PHE A 260 -15.35 -2.43 6.05
N SER A 261 -15.23 -1.69 7.18
CA SER A 261 -14.15 -1.92 8.14
C SER A 261 -14.17 -3.33 8.71
N THR A 262 -15.35 -3.88 9.03
CA THR A 262 -15.49 -5.25 9.54
C THR A 262 -14.90 -6.27 8.56
N ARG A 263 -15.21 -6.15 7.27
CA ARG A 263 -14.70 -7.05 6.23
C ARG A 263 -13.19 -6.87 6.02
N SER A 264 -12.72 -5.63 6.06
CA SER A 264 -11.30 -5.29 5.97
C SER A 264 -10.51 -5.96 7.10
N TYR A 265 -11.01 -5.94 8.34
CA TYR A 265 -10.39 -6.65 9.47
C TYR A 265 -10.43 -8.18 9.30
N MET A 266 -11.50 -8.74 8.77
CA MET A 266 -11.57 -10.19 8.49
C MET A 266 -10.49 -10.61 7.49
N VAL A 267 -10.30 -9.86 6.40
CA VAL A 267 -9.22 -10.09 5.44
C VAL A 267 -7.87 -9.99 6.12
N GLY A 268 -7.62 -8.90 6.85
CA GLY A 268 -6.33 -8.66 7.50
C GLY A 268 -5.94 -9.74 8.50
N VAL A 269 -6.88 -10.16 9.34
CA VAL A 269 -6.65 -11.24 10.31
C VAL A 269 -6.35 -12.56 9.59
N ASN A 270 -7.09 -12.91 8.55
CA ASN A 270 -6.82 -14.11 7.76
C ASN A 270 -5.42 -14.06 7.15
N VAL A 271 -5.04 -12.94 6.54
CA VAL A 271 -3.72 -12.77 5.90
C VAL A 271 -2.59 -12.93 6.91
N VAL A 272 -2.68 -12.24 8.06
CA VAL A 272 -1.62 -12.30 9.09
C VAL A 272 -1.49 -13.69 9.67
N VAL A 273 -2.61 -14.32 10.05
CA VAL A 273 -2.57 -15.66 10.64
C VAL A 273 -2.07 -16.69 9.63
N TYR A 274 -2.51 -16.58 8.36
CA TYR A 274 -2.01 -17.44 7.28
C TYR A 274 -0.48 -17.29 7.13
N ALA A 275 0.04 -16.06 7.02
CA ALA A 275 1.47 -15.81 6.87
C ALA A 275 2.31 -16.29 8.07
N MET A 276 1.73 -16.35 9.26
CA MET A 276 2.41 -16.85 10.47
C MET A 276 2.41 -18.39 10.58
N THR A 277 1.56 -19.08 9.82
CA THR A 277 1.33 -20.52 9.99
C THR A 277 1.71 -21.36 8.76
N HIS A 278 2.02 -20.72 7.65
CA HIS A 278 2.38 -21.34 6.37
C HIS A 278 3.64 -20.72 5.80
#